data_02acabd78c7f460fa1fe7cbc4c2b1e61
#
_entry.id   02acabd78c7f460fa1fe7cbc4c2b1e61
#
_cell.length_a   1.000
_cell.length_b   1.000
_cell.length_c   1.000
_cell.angle_alpha   90.00
_cell.angle_beta   90.00
_cell.angle_gamma   90.00
#
_symmetry.space_group_name_H-M   'P 1'
#
loop_
_entity.id
_entity.type
_entity.pdbx_description
1 polymer ?
#
loop_
_entity_poly.entity_id
_entity_poly.type
_entity_poly.pdbx_seq_one_letter_code
_entity_poly.pdbx_strand_id
1 'polypeptide(L)'
;MKFNKKGVWLTEEGIEAANHYFKVNNMYENQHFDLVRIINLSLRAKYLFKYNLDYFIFDGEIVLIDRITGRMLQGTKLQSGLHQAIEAIEDVEISRDMSVMATITFQNLFKQFNQFSGMTGTGKLGEKEFFDLYSKIVVEIPTNSPIKRDDRPDRVFANGNIKNEAILKSVVDIHRTQQPVL
;
A
#
# COMPACT_ATOMS: atom_id res chain seq x y z
N MET A 1 13.06 -12.65 16.77
CA MET A 1 12.47 -11.99 15.60
C MET A 1 11.15 -11.31 16.01
N LYS A 2 10.91 -10.10 15.56
CA LYS A 2 9.63 -9.38 15.73
C LYS A 2 9.06 -9.02 14.35
N PHE A 3 7.74 -9.07 14.20
CA PHE A 3 7.07 -8.63 12.97
C PHE A 3 5.72 -7.98 13.28
N ASN A 4 5.27 -7.12 12.40
CA ASN A 4 3.91 -6.59 12.37
C ASN A 4 3.42 -6.53 10.91
N LYS A 5 2.18 -6.08 10.67
CA LYS A 5 1.62 -6.00 9.30
C LYS A 5 2.43 -5.12 8.32
N LYS A 6 3.38 -4.31 8.81
CA LYS A 6 4.15 -3.34 8.02
C LYS A 6 5.64 -3.65 7.91
N GLY A 7 6.18 -4.54 8.75
CA GLY A 7 7.60 -4.84 8.72
C GLY A 7 7.98 -6.06 9.54
N VAL A 8 9.17 -6.57 9.26
CA VAL A 8 9.83 -7.67 9.98
C VAL A 8 11.28 -7.29 10.19
N TRP A 9 11.81 -7.60 11.37
CA TRP A 9 13.21 -7.33 11.72
C TRP A 9 13.72 -8.35 12.74
N LEU A 10 15.04 -8.48 12.82
CA LEU A 10 15.71 -9.31 13.83
C LEU A 10 15.59 -8.64 15.20
N THR A 11 15.49 -9.46 16.23
CA THR A 11 15.75 -9.07 17.63
C THR A 11 17.26 -9.16 17.92
N GLU A 12 17.71 -8.67 19.06
CA GLU A 12 19.11 -8.82 19.49
C GLU A 12 19.54 -10.27 19.47
N GLU A 13 18.76 -11.17 20.06
CA GLU A 13 18.99 -12.61 20.00
C GLU A 13 19.07 -13.16 18.56
N GLY A 14 18.23 -12.61 17.65
CA GLY A 14 18.24 -12.98 16.24
C GLY A 14 19.49 -12.49 15.51
N ILE A 15 20.04 -11.34 15.90
CA ILE A 15 21.30 -10.79 15.39
C ILE A 15 22.47 -11.67 15.85
N GLU A 16 22.51 -12.05 17.13
CA GLU A 16 23.54 -12.92 17.66
C GLU A 16 23.50 -14.30 16.98
N ALA A 17 22.33 -14.87 16.80
CA ALA A 17 22.16 -16.14 16.09
C ALA A 17 22.64 -16.06 14.63
N ALA A 18 22.34 -14.94 13.95
CA ALA A 18 22.79 -14.70 12.57
C ALA A 18 24.31 -14.54 12.52
N ASN A 19 24.90 -13.74 13.42
CA ASN A 19 26.35 -13.58 13.52
C ASN A 19 27.06 -14.95 13.71
N HIS A 20 26.55 -15.78 14.60
CA HIS A 20 27.08 -17.12 14.84
C HIS A 20 26.95 -18.04 13.61
N TYR A 21 25.78 -18.05 12.97
CA TYR A 21 25.52 -18.88 11.79
C TYR A 21 26.42 -18.53 10.61
N PHE A 22 26.56 -17.24 10.33
CA PHE A 22 27.39 -16.74 9.22
C PHE A 22 28.86 -16.57 9.59
N LYS A 23 29.24 -16.91 10.84
CA LYS A 23 30.64 -16.80 11.36
C LYS A 23 31.24 -15.41 11.20
N VAL A 24 30.45 -14.38 11.47
CA VAL A 24 30.85 -12.97 11.46
C VAL A 24 30.79 -12.42 12.88
N ASN A 25 31.71 -11.52 13.23
CA ASN A 25 31.70 -10.90 14.56
C ASN A 25 30.53 -9.92 14.71
N ASN A 26 30.29 -9.14 13.68
CA ASN A 26 29.18 -8.18 13.64
C ASN A 26 28.69 -8.00 12.19
N MET A 27 27.46 -8.45 11.91
CA MET A 27 26.87 -8.38 10.59
C MET A 27 26.61 -6.94 10.11
N TYR A 28 26.62 -5.95 11.00
CA TYR A 28 26.42 -4.53 10.64
C TYR A 28 27.70 -3.79 10.29
N GLU A 29 28.85 -4.44 10.24
CA GLU A 29 30.06 -3.84 9.70
C GLU A 29 29.91 -3.63 8.17
N ASN A 30 30.55 -2.59 7.65
CA ASN A 30 30.43 -2.17 6.25
C ASN A 30 30.70 -3.32 5.25
N GLN A 31 31.62 -4.22 5.56
CA GLN A 31 31.96 -5.38 4.73
C GLN A 31 30.83 -6.41 4.63
N HIS A 32 29.83 -6.39 5.52
CA HIS A 32 28.73 -7.35 5.59
C HIS A 32 27.36 -6.74 5.19
N PHE A 33 27.36 -5.58 4.54
CA PHE A 33 26.12 -4.89 4.16
C PHE A 33 25.21 -5.75 3.28
N ASP A 34 25.78 -6.51 2.35
CA ASP A 34 25.01 -7.44 1.51
C ASP A 34 24.36 -8.56 2.30
N LEU A 35 25.04 -9.07 3.34
CA LEU A 35 24.50 -10.08 4.23
C LEU A 35 23.27 -9.57 4.97
N VAL A 36 23.34 -8.37 5.55
CA VAL A 36 22.20 -7.72 6.22
C VAL A 36 21.04 -7.53 5.25
N ARG A 37 21.33 -7.09 4.02
CA ARG A 37 20.33 -6.93 2.98
C ARG A 37 19.62 -8.25 2.65
N ILE A 38 20.39 -9.32 2.42
CA ILE A 38 19.83 -10.63 2.08
C ILE A 38 18.98 -11.18 3.22
N ILE A 39 19.45 -11.09 4.47
CA ILE A 39 18.68 -11.54 5.64
C ILE A 39 17.35 -10.78 5.72
N ASN A 40 17.36 -9.46 5.59
CA ASN A 40 16.16 -8.65 5.63
C ASN A 40 15.18 -8.99 4.49
N LEU A 41 15.68 -9.23 3.28
CA LEU A 41 14.87 -9.65 2.14
C LEU A 41 14.22 -11.02 2.38
N SER A 42 14.99 -11.99 2.88
CA SER A 42 14.51 -13.33 3.19
C SER A 42 13.43 -13.30 4.30
N LEU A 43 13.63 -12.50 5.34
CA LEU A 43 12.63 -12.30 6.39
C LEU A 43 11.35 -11.68 5.84
N ARG A 44 11.48 -10.65 5.00
CA ARG A 44 10.33 -9.99 4.37
C ARG A 44 9.57 -10.95 3.46
N ALA A 45 10.27 -11.68 2.60
CA ALA A 45 9.68 -12.67 1.71
C ALA A 45 8.91 -13.74 2.49
N LYS A 46 9.50 -14.28 3.56
CA LYS A 46 8.91 -15.38 4.34
C LYS A 46 7.72 -14.96 5.21
N TYR A 47 7.73 -13.76 5.78
CA TYR A 47 6.75 -13.38 6.80
C TYR A 47 5.74 -12.33 6.36
N LEU A 48 6.03 -11.53 5.34
CA LEU A 48 5.13 -10.49 4.85
C LEU A 48 4.38 -10.89 3.58
N PHE A 49 4.88 -11.86 2.84
CA PHE A 49 4.23 -12.37 1.62
C PHE A 49 3.67 -13.76 1.87
N LYS A 50 2.46 -14.00 1.40
CA LYS A 50 1.74 -15.26 1.61
C LYS A 50 1.34 -15.86 0.27
N TYR A 51 1.66 -17.13 0.11
CA TYR A 51 1.22 -17.94 -1.01
C TYR A 51 -0.32 -17.92 -1.13
N ASN A 52 -0.84 -17.87 -2.36
CA ASN A 52 -2.27 -17.75 -2.70
C ASN A 52 -2.98 -16.48 -2.20
N LEU A 53 -2.27 -15.51 -1.63
CA LEU A 53 -2.81 -14.22 -1.23
C LEU A 53 -2.08 -13.06 -1.89
N ASP A 54 -0.76 -13.13 -1.93
CA ASP A 54 0.11 -12.09 -2.49
C ASP A 54 0.75 -12.53 -3.80
N TYR A 55 0.95 -13.81 -3.95
CA TYR A 55 1.51 -14.44 -5.12
C TYR A 55 1.07 -15.90 -5.21
N PHE A 56 1.27 -16.51 -6.36
CA PHE A 56 1.15 -17.95 -6.60
C PHE A 56 2.17 -18.36 -7.66
N ILE A 57 2.36 -19.67 -7.83
CA ILE A 57 3.25 -20.23 -8.85
C ILE A 57 2.42 -20.57 -10.07
N PHE A 58 2.77 -20.00 -11.19
CA PHE A 58 2.15 -20.28 -12.48
C PHE A 58 3.23 -20.53 -13.53
N ASP A 59 3.17 -21.67 -14.20
CA ASP A 59 4.15 -22.11 -15.20
C ASP A 59 5.62 -22.07 -14.73
N GLY A 60 5.83 -22.41 -13.43
CA GLY A 60 7.16 -22.37 -12.81
C GLY A 60 7.68 -21.00 -12.40
N GLU A 61 6.88 -19.96 -12.54
CA GLU A 61 7.23 -18.59 -12.16
C GLU A 61 6.34 -18.04 -11.04
N ILE A 62 6.89 -17.10 -10.26
CA ILE A 62 6.12 -16.36 -9.25
C ILE A 62 5.29 -15.28 -9.95
N VAL A 63 3.97 -15.35 -9.81
CA VAL A 63 3.03 -14.34 -10.30
C VAL A 63 2.37 -13.63 -9.13
N LEU A 64 2.44 -12.31 -9.10
CA LEU A 64 1.85 -11.50 -8.04
C LEU A 64 0.33 -11.41 -8.19
N ILE A 65 -0.36 -11.26 -7.05
CA ILE A 65 -1.80 -11.05 -6.96
C ILE A 65 -2.07 -9.63 -6.45
N ASP A 66 -2.90 -8.88 -7.15
CA ASP A 66 -3.43 -7.63 -6.61
C ASP A 66 -4.45 -7.96 -5.50
N ARG A 67 -4.12 -7.63 -4.26
CA ARG A 67 -4.97 -7.91 -3.09
C ARG A 67 -6.35 -7.26 -3.15
N ILE A 68 -6.50 -6.18 -3.89
CA ILE A 68 -7.76 -5.42 -3.98
C ILE A 68 -8.69 -6.06 -4.99
N THR A 69 -8.17 -6.35 -6.18
CA THR A 69 -8.97 -6.88 -7.30
C THR A 69 -8.93 -8.40 -7.41
N GLY A 70 -8.00 -9.07 -6.74
CA GLY A 70 -7.75 -10.51 -6.87
C GLY A 70 -7.16 -10.91 -8.23
N ARG A 71 -6.73 -9.95 -9.04
CA ARG A 71 -6.21 -10.21 -10.39
C ARG A 71 -4.73 -10.57 -10.38
N MET A 72 -4.35 -11.42 -11.32
CA MET A 72 -2.95 -11.72 -11.61
C MET A 72 -2.24 -10.52 -12.22
N LEU A 73 -1.07 -10.21 -11.71
CA LEU A 73 -0.20 -9.14 -12.21
C LEU A 73 0.94 -9.75 -13.04
N GLN A 74 0.60 -10.26 -14.23
CA GLN A 74 1.61 -10.83 -15.12
C GLN A 74 2.66 -9.80 -15.53
N GLY A 75 3.93 -10.22 -15.57
CA GLY A 75 5.05 -9.36 -15.94
C GLY A 75 5.46 -8.34 -14.87
N THR A 76 4.76 -8.28 -13.74
CA THR A 76 5.12 -7.42 -12.61
C THR A 76 6.02 -8.17 -11.65
N LYS A 77 7.18 -7.58 -11.31
CA LYS A 77 8.12 -8.14 -10.34
C LYS A 77 8.35 -7.18 -9.17
N LEU A 78 8.58 -7.73 -7.99
CA LEU A 78 9.03 -6.97 -6.84
C LEU A 78 10.47 -6.52 -7.04
N GLN A 79 10.79 -5.31 -6.59
CA GLN A 79 12.11 -4.71 -6.79
C GLN A 79 13.11 -5.09 -5.69
N SER A 80 14.37 -4.75 -5.93
CA SER A 80 15.47 -4.81 -4.94
C SER A 80 15.79 -6.21 -4.42
N GLY A 81 15.56 -7.25 -5.20
CA GLY A 81 15.85 -8.64 -4.84
C GLY A 81 14.76 -9.35 -4.04
N LEU A 82 13.63 -8.67 -3.76
CA LEU A 82 12.53 -9.28 -2.99
C LEU A 82 11.80 -10.37 -3.78
N HIS A 83 11.69 -10.21 -5.12
CA HIS A 83 11.10 -11.22 -5.98
C HIS A 83 11.95 -12.50 -5.97
N GLN A 84 13.25 -12.34 -6.14
CA GLN A 84 14.23 -13.45 -6.07
C GLN A 84 14.24 -14.14 -4.71
N ALA A 85 14.02 -13.39 -3.62
CA ALA A 85 13.90 -13.98 -2.29
C ALA A 85 12.64 -14.86 -2.15
N ILE A 86 11.54 -14.52 -2.80
CA ILE A 86 10.33 -15.35 -2.85
C ILE A 86 10.57 -16.56 -3.75
N GLU A 87 11.16 -16.39 -4.94
CA GLU A 87 11.54 -17.48 -5.85
C GLU A 87 12.41 -18.51 -5.15
N ALA A 88 13.40 -18.07 -4.36
CA ALA A 88 14.26 -18.95 -3.58
C ALA A 88 13.52 -19.69 -2.44
N ILE A 89 12.51 -19.10 -1.82
CA ILE A 89 11.70 -19.75 -0.78
C ILE A 89 10.80 -20.83 -1.37
N GLU A 90 10.26 -20.58 -2.57
CA GLU A 90 9.35 -21.49 -3.26
C GLU A 90 10.08 -22.52 -4.15
N ASP A 91 11.42 -22.50 -4.14
CA ASP A 91 12.28 -23.43 -4.89
C ASP A 91 11.99 -23.41 -6.42
N VAL A 92 11.69 -22.23 -6.94
CA VAL A 92 11.53 -21.99 -8.39
C VAL A 92 12.78 -21.33 -8.96
N GLU A 93 12.90 -21.31 -10.30
CA GLU A 93 14.05 -20.71 -10.97
C GLU A 93 14.18 -19.22 -10.61
N ILE A 94 15.37 -18.82 -10.14
CA ILE A 94 15.63 -17.43 -9.73
C ILE A 94 15.81 -16.57 -10.98
N SER A 95 14.88 -15.66 -11.16
CA SER A 95 14.91 -14.74 -12.29
C SER A 95 15.96 -13.63 -12.12
N ARG A 96 16.40 -13.05 -13.25
CA ARG A 96 17.30 -11.88 -13.19
C ARG A 96 16.58 -10.67 -12.62
N ASP A 97 17.32 -9.89 -11.82
CA ASP A 97 16.80 -8.62 -11.29
C ASP A 97 16.58 -7.62 -12.42
N MET A 98 15.48 -6.89 -12.35
CA MET A 98 15.16 -5.87 -13.36
C MET A 98 15.74 -4.54 -12.92
N SER A 99 16.54 -3.91 -13.78
CA SER A 99 16.99 -2.54 -13.58
C SER A 99 15.96 -1.56 -14.15
N VAL A 100 15.64 -0.52 -13.37
CA VAL A 100 14.77 0.57 -13.82
C VAL A 100 15.57 1.44 -14.80
N MET A 101 15.21 1.43 -16.07
CA MET A 101 15.87 2.24 -17.09
C MET A 101 15.46 3.72 -17.01
N ALA A 102 14.18 3.98 -16.71
CA ALA A 102 13.65 5.33 -16.60
C ALA A 102 12.39 5.33 -15.73
N THR A 103 12.12 6.46 -15.09
CA THR A 103 10.90 6.71 -14.34
C THR A 103 10.28 8.03 -14.77
N ILE A 104 8.96 8.09 -14.77
CA ILE A 104 8.20 9.33 -14.99
C ILE A 104 7.11 9.41 -13.94
N THR A 105 6.87 10.61 -13.39
CA THR A 105 5.73 10.83 -12.50
C THR A 105 4.43 10.90 -13.29
N PHE A 106 3.30 10.57 -12.66
CA PHE A 106 1.99 10.71 -13.31
C PHE A 106 1.75 12.14 -13.78
N GLN A 107 2.15 13.14 -12.99
CA GLN A 107 2.01 14.54 -13.37
C GLN A 107 2.73 14.84 -14.69
N ASN A 108 3.97 14.40 -14.84
CA ASN A 108 4.74 14.63 -16.06
C ASN A 108 4.24 13.78 -17.24
N LEU A 109 3.74 12.57 -16.97
CA LEU A 109 3.12 11.74 -17.99
C LEU A 109 1.90 12.43 -18.59
N PHE A 110 0.96 12.89 -17.76
CA PHE A 110 -0.26 13.53 -18.24
C PHE A 110 -0.02 14.88 -18.93
N LYS A 111 1.06 15.60 -18.59
CA LYS A 111 1.46 16.81 -19.33
C LYS A 111 1.85 16.56 -20.78
N GLN A 112 2.19 15.33 -21.15
CA GLN A 112 2.57 15.00 -22.53
C GLN A 112 1.37 14.87 -23.48
N PHE A 113 0.16 14.75 -22.94
CA PHE A 113 -1.04 14.66 -23.75
C PHE A 113 -1.59 16.05 -24.10
N ASN A 114 -1.82 16.30 -25.36
CA ASN A 114 -2.39 17.57 -25.85
C ASN A 114 -3.79 17.84 -25.26
N GLN A 115 -4.57 16.78 -25.11
CA GLN A 115 -5.90 16.83 -24.54
C GLN A 115 -6.05 15.79 -23.45
N PHE A 116 -6.39 16.21 -22.25
CA PHE A 116 -6.82 15.34 -21.18
C PHE A 116 -7.80 16.06 -20.27
N SER A 117 -8.68 15.33 -19.64
CA SER A 117 -9.63 15.79 -18.65
C SER A 117 -9.74 14.77 -17.53
N GLY A 118 -10.34 15.17 -16.42
CA GLY A 118 -10.59 14.28 -15.29
C GLY A 118 -11.90 14.64 -14.61
N MET A 119 -12.40 13.73 -13.79
CA MET A 119 -13.59 13.94 -12.98
C MET A 119 -13.30 13.59 -11.53
N THR A 120 -13.78 14.41 -10.62
CA THR A 120 -13.64 14.17 -9.17
C THR A 120 -14.79 14.84 -8.43
N GLY A 121 -15.18 14.27 -7.29
CA GLY A 121 -16.17 14.88 -6.40
C GLY A 121 -15.63 16.08 -5.57
N THR A 122 -14.31 16.32 -5.57
CA THR A 122 -13.66 17.32 -4.70
C THR A 122 -12.73 18.28 -5.45
N GLY A 123 -12.91 18.42 -6.77
CA GLY A 123 -12.00 19.18 -7.63
C GLY A 123 -11.87 20.66 -7.28
N LYS A 124 -12.93 21.28 -6.78
CA LYS A 124 -12.94 22.71 -6.47
C LYS A 124 -11.93 23.11 -5.39
N LEU A 125 -11.70 22.26 -4.41
CA LEU A 125 -10.72 22.50 -3.36
C LEU A 125 -9.27 22.50 -3.89
N GLY A 126 -9.00 21.76 -4.97
CA GLY A 126 -7.68 21.66 -5.62
C GLY A 126 -7.54 22.52 -6.89
N GLU A 127 -8.48 23.45 -7.17
CA GLU A 127 -8.50 24.20 -8.43
C GLU A 127 -7.18 24.91 -8.75
N LYS A 128 -6.56 25.53 -7.74
CA LYS A 128 -5.27 26.19 -7.90
C LYS A 128 -4.17 25.22 -8.29
N GLU A 129 -4.11 24.06 -7.66
CA GLU A 129 -3.11 23.01 -7.97
C GLU A 129 -3.30 22.47 -9.40
N PHE A 130 -4.53 22.21 -9.82
CA PHE A 130 -4.82 21.80 -11.20
C PHE A 130 -4.41 22.85 -12.21
N PHE A 131 -4.62 24.12 -11.90
CA PHE A 131 -4.20 25.20 -12.78
C PHE A 131 -2.67 25.31 -12.85
N ASP A 132 -1.98 25.33 -11.71
CA ASP A 132 -0.51 25.47 -11.63
C ASP A 132 0.20 24.29 -12.28
N LEU A 133 -0.29 23.05 -12.09
CA LEU A 133 0.35 21.86 -12.63
C LEU A 133 0.01 21.58 -14.09
N TYR A 134 -1.23 21.78 -14.50
CA TYR A 134 -1.74 21.29 -15.79
C TYR A 134 -2.36 22.39 -16.66
N SER A 135 -2.42 23.62 -16.18
CA SER A 135 -3.16 24.73 -16.82
C SER A 135 -4.62 24.36 -17.12
N LYS A 136 -5.24 23.59 -16.22
CA LYS A 136 -6.64 23.17 -16.32
C LYS A 136 -7.50 23.91 -15.32
N ILE A 137 -8.68 24.33 -15.80
CA ILE A 137 -9.71 24.94 -14.97
C ILE A 137 -10.62 23.85 -14.41
N VAL A 138 -11.18 24.10 -13.23
CA VAL A 138 -12.18 23.23 -12.61
C VAL A 138 -13.56 23.78 -12.93
N VAL A 139 -14.39 22.97 -13.57
CA VAL A 139 -15.78 23.29 -13.88
C VAL A 139 -16.67 22.49 -12.95
N GLU A 140 -17.51 23.16 -12.19
CA GLU A 140 -18.50 22.52 -11.32
C GLU A 140 -19.76 22.20 -12.12
N ILE A 141 -20.10 20.92 -12.17
CA ILE A 141 -21.30 20.45 -12.84
C ILE A 141 -22.40 20.35 -11.78
N PRO A 142 -23.53 21.06 -11.94
CA PRO A 142 -24.60 21.01 -10.96
C PRO A 142 -25.22 19.61 -10.89
N THR A 143 -25.76 19.27 -9.73
CA THR A 143 -26.44 18.00 -9.51
C THR A 143 -27.71 17.87 -10.34
N ASN A 144 -27.97 16.70 -10.90
CA ASN A 144 -29.18 16.42 -11.70
C ASN A 144 -30.48 16.56 -10.88
N SER A 145 -30.43 16.26 -9.59
CA SER A 145 -31.56 16.35 -8.67
C SER A 145 -31.21 17.23 -7.47
N PRO A 146 -32.19 17.90 -6.84
CA PRO A 146 -31.95 18.67 -5.62
C PRO A 146 -31.29 17.82 -4.55
N ILE A 147 -30.33 18.41 -3.81
CA ILE A 147 -29.65 17.76 -2.70
C ILE A 147 -30.66 17.50 -1.60
N LYS A 148 -30.80 16.20 -1.21
CA LYS A 148 -31.66 15.76 -0.10
C LYS A 148 -30.88 15.51 1.19
N ARG A 149 -29.54 15.63 1.15
CA ARG A 149 -28.67 15.44 2.30
C ARG A 149 -28.90 16.59 3.30
N ASP A 150 -29.10 16.21 4.56
CA ASP A 150 -29.20 17.14 5.70
C ASP A 150 -27.89 17.09 6.47
N ASP A 151 -27.04 18.12 6.27
CA ASP A 151 -25.77 18.27 6.96
C ASP A 151 -26.00 18.95 8.30
N ARG A 152 -25.97 18.16 9.36
CA ARG A 152 -26.19 18.62 10.73
C ARG A 152 -24.92 19.28 11.28
N PRO A 153 -25.06 20.23 12.22
CA PRO A 153 -23.93 20.86 12.87
C PRO A 153 -23.11 19.83 13.69
N ASP A 154 -21.82 20.13 13.85
CA ASP A 154 -20.91 19.31 14.65
C ASP A 154 -21.37 19.19 16.09
N ARG A 155 -21.22 18.00 16.67
CA ARG A 155 -21.50 17.72 18.07
C ARG A 155 -20.19 17.58 18.83
N VAL A 156 -19.98 18.43 19.82
CA VAL A 156 -18.76 18.43 20.65
C VAL A 156 -19.04 17.67 21.96
N PHE A 157 -18.10 16.83 22.36
CA PHE A 157 -18.20 16.00 23.55
C PHE A 157 -17.01 16.22 24.47
N ALA A 158 -17.25 16.12 25.79
CA ALA A 158 -16.22 16.34 26.81
C ALA A 158 -15.10 15.28 26.79
N ASN A 159 -15.41 14.05 26.39
CA ASN A 159 -14.43 12.96 26.26
C ASN A 159 -14.88 11.89 25.26
N GLY A 160 -13.96 10.97 24.94
CA GLY A 160 -14.19 9.91 23.95
C GLY A 160 -15.28 8.92 24.34
N ASN A 161 -15.47 8.62 25.62
CA ASN A 161 -16.48 7.66 26.07
C ASN A 161 -17.89 8.21 25.82
N ILE A 162 -18.16 9.44 26.22
CA ILE A 162 -19.43 10.13 25.95
C ILE A 162 -19.71 10.24 24.45
N LYS A 163 -18.67 10.52 23.65
CA LYS A 163 -18.78 10.52 22.19
C LYS A 163 -19.22 9.16 21.67
N ASN A 164 -18.57 8.07 22.12
CA ASN A 164 -18.88 6.71 21.65
C ASN A 164 -20.29 6.28 22.04
N GLU A 165 -20.74 6.59 23.25
CA GLU A 165 -22.12 6.34 23.68
C GLU A 165 -23.15 7.09 22.83
N ALA A 166 -22.87 8.36 22.52
CA ALA A 166 -23.72 9.16 21.65
C ALA A 166 -23.78 8.64 20.21
N ILE A 167 -22.66 8.16 19.69
CA ILE A 167 -22.60 7.50 18.38
C ILE A 167 -23.45 6.23 18.39
N LEU A 168 -23.23 5.36 19.39
CA LEU A 168 -23.99 4.10 19.50
C LEU A 168 -25.48 4.35 19.57
N LYS A 169 -25.91 5.30 20.41
CA LYS A 169 -27.31 5.68 20.50
C LYS A 169 -27.87 6.16 19.16
N SER A 170 -27.13 7.05 18.46
CA SER A 170 -27.55 7.57 17.15
C SER A 170 -27.69 6.44 16.12
N VAL A 171 -26.76 5.49 16.09
CA VAL A 171 -26.80 4.34 15.20
C VAL A 171 -28.05 3.48 15.47
N VAL A 172 -28.32 3.16 16.74
CA VAL A 172 -29.48 2.37 17.14
C VAL A 172 -30.79 3.07 16.77
N ASP A 173 -30.89 4.38 17.04
CA ASP A 173 -32.09 5.16 16.74
C ASP A 173 -32.37 5.22 15.22
N ILE A 174 -31.32 5.43 14.39
CA ILE A 174 -31.47 5.44 12.92
C ILE A 174 -31.77 4.03 12.41
N HIS A 175 -31.11 3.00 12.94
CA HIS A 175 -31.36 1.62 12.53
C HIS A 175 -32.85 1.20 12.77
N ARG A 176 -33.45 1.65 13.87
CA ARG A 176 -34.88 1.41 14.16
C ARG A 176 -35.82 1.97 13.09
N THR A 177 -35.41 3.01 12.38
CA THR A 177 -36.17 3.59 11.25
C THR A 177 -35.95 2.82 9.93
N GLN A 178 -35.18 1.73 9.96
CA GLN A 178 -34.76 0.94 8.78
C GLN A 178 -33.90 1.73 7.76
N GLN A 179 -33.32 2.84 8.19
CA GLN A 179 -32.36 3.59 7.37
C GLN A 179 -30.96 2.95 7.51
N PRO A 180 -30.26 2.70 6.39
CA PRO A 180 -28.88 2.23 6.43
C PRO A 180 -27.96 3.22 7.13
N VAL A 181 -27.01 2.70 7.92
CA VAL A 181 -25.96 3.50 8.58
C VAL A 181 -24.62 3.01 8.08
N LEU A 182 -23.75 3.93 7.61
CA LEU A 182 -22.41 3.68 7.10
C LEU A 182 -21.35 4.22 8.07
#